data_21d151022d500d881b5bd585f0ac867e
#
_entry.id   21d151022d500d881b5bd585f0ac867e
#
_cell.length_a   1.000
_cell.length_b   1.000
_cell.length_c   1.000
_cell.angle_alpha   90.00
_cell.angle_beta   90.00
_cell.angle_gamma   90.00
#
_symmetry.space_group_name_H-M   'P 1'
#
loop_
_entity.id
_entity.type
_entity.pdbx_description
1 polymer ?
#
loop_
_entity_poly.entity_id
_entity_poly.type
_entity_poly.pdbx_seq_one_letter_code
_entity_poly.pdbx_strand_id
1 'polypeptide(L)'
;TLFPYTTLFRSPASARSAVPEAGYFRGFDLEPVRANLISAALIYSNKRFTDVVLGANRTGHVWAANITTNQVDGYVNWVGQGRDASSQPLLSGKFQRLEIPDTRTTEFDGLLNTPPASLPALDIEAEHFVLAGKQLGRLQLKASNRADGSGWEISSLVLDHPSARFDGTGLWTRASAAAQQTNLTFTLVLHDAGQLLAVLGQPDTMREGSGKLSGRLGWRGAPVEIDIPTLEGELALALGPGQFLRTEPGIAKLVGVLSLQSIPRRLTLDFSDVFAAGFAFDTVVGQARVANGTLTTDNLLMNGVQAQVLIAGNADLLAETQALQVQVLPTINAGLASIAYAAVANPAIGIGTLIAQLLLQDPLRKLFRYEFEIEGSWAEPKVTQTRPNDAQNPADEIYGPH
;
A
#
# COMPACT_ATOMS: atom_id res chain seq x y z
N THR A 1 11.45 38.25 -37.61
CA THR A 1 11.44 37.19 -38.63
C THR A 1 11.34 35.87 -37.87
N LEU A 2 10.11 35.41 -37.74
CA LEU A 2 9.75 34.15 -37.10
C LEU A 2 9.99 33.00 -38.09
N PHE A 3 10.89 32.10 -37.79
CA PHE A 3 10.98 30.83 -38.50
C PHE A 3 10.03 29.82 -37.85
N PRO A 4 9.14 29.18 -38.59
CA PRO A 4 8.25 28.17 -38.10
C PRO A 4 8.95 26.81 -38.12
N TYR A 5 9.51 26.37 -36.96
CA TYR A 5 10.04 25.01 -36.81
C TYR A 5 8.95 24.02 -36.38
N THR A 6 7.77 24.08 -36.99
CA THR A 6 6.65 23.17 -36.70
C THR A 6 6.52 22.00 -37.68
N THR A 7 7.53 21.66 -38.46
CA THR A 7 7.38 20.67 -39.54
C THR A 7 8.14 19.37 -39.37
N LEU A 8 8.76 19.07 -38.22
CA LEU A 8 9.53 17.83 -38.09
C LEU A 8 8.80 16.67 -37.39
N PHE A 9 7.57 16.87 -36.90
CA PHE A 9 6.76 15.79 -36.31
C PHE A 9 5.30 15.86 -36.76
N ARG A 10 5.06 15.73 -38.08
CA ARG A 10 3.74 15.44 -38.59
C ARG A 10 3.63 13.94 -38.76
N SER A 11 3.02 13.25 -37.77
CA SER A 11 2.52 11.90 -37.98
C SER A 11 1.48 11.92 -39.10
N PRO A 12 1.60 11.11 -40.17
CA PRO A 12 0.49 10.91 -41.09
C PRO A 12 -0.65 10.21 -40.35
N ALA A 13 -1.79 10.87 -40.31
CA ALA A 13 -3.05 10.24 -39.95
C ALA A 13 -3.30 9.08 -40.92
N SER A 14 -3.67 7.93 -40.36
CA SER A 14 -4.07 6.68 -41.02
C SER A 14 -2.94 5.70 -41.38
N ALA A 15 -2.47 4.93 -40.41
CA ALA A 15 -2.08 3.55 -40.65
C ALA A 15 -2.36 2.73 -39.37
N ARG A 16 -3.12 1.67 -39.56
CA ARG A 16 -3.50 0.68 -38.54
C ARG A 16 -2.27 0.10 -37.85
N SER A 17 -2.39 -0.02 -36.50
CA SER A 17 -1.71 -0.95 -35.60
C SER A 17 -0.49 -1.68 -36.17
N ALA A 18 0.69 -1.13 -35.96
CA ALA A 18 1.91 -1.88 -35.81
C ALA A 18 2.59 -1.30 -34.57
N VAL A 19 2.79 -2.18 -33.55
CA VAL A 19 3.64 -1.93 -32.40
C VAL A 19 4.98 -1.44 -32.93
N PRO A 20 5.49 -0.27 -32.55
CA PRO A 20 6.83 0.12 -32.98
C PRO A 20 7.82 -0.82 -32.29
N GLU A 21 8.38 -1.76 -33.03
CA GLU A 21 9.63 -2.40 -32.65
C GLU A 21 10.64 -1.31 -32.23
N ALA A 22 11.50 -1.62 -31.27
CA ALA A 22 12.58 -0.77 -30.75
C ALA A 22 13.61 -0.28 -31.80
N GLY A 23 13.16 -0.02 -33.02
CA GLY A 23 13.91 0.33 -34.21
C GLY A 23 13.85 1.81 -34.66
N TYR A 24 13.08 2.68 -34.00
CA TYR A 24 12.87 4.05 -34.47
C TYR A 24 14.12 4.96 -34.44
N PHE A 25 15.19 4.52 -33.80
CA PHE A 25 16.48 5.26 -33.80
C PHE A 25 17.60 4.56 -34.60
N ARG A 26 17.29 3.49 -35.34
CA ARG A 26 18.26 2.92 -36.29
C ARG A 26 18.29 3.76 -37.55
N GLY A 27 19.24 4.68 -37.68
CA GLY A 27 19.49 5.35 -38.96
C GLY A 27 20.04 6.76 -38.91
N PHE A 28 20.19 7.36 -37.72
CA PHE A 28 20.81 8.68 -37.62
C PHE A 28 22.18 8.54 -36.95
N ASP A 29 23.18 8.34 -37.80
CA ASP A 29 24.59 8.31 -37.36
C ASP A 29 25.19 9.74 -37.44
N LEU A 30 24.48 10.68 -36.84
CA LEU A 30 24.92 12.06 -36.70
C LEU A 30 25.47 12.29 -35.30
N GLU A 31 26.76 12.39 -35.16
CA GLU A 31 27.43 12.73 -33.89
C GLU A 31 28.05 14.13 -34.01
N PRO A 32 27.87 14.98 -32.96
CA PRO A 32 26.93 14.91 -31.85
C PRO A 32 25.53 15.42 -32.25
N VAL A 33 24.49 14.77 -31.78
CA VAL A 33 23.11 15.26 -31.96
C VAL A 33 22.71 16.06 -30.72
N ARG A 34 22.26 17.29 -30.95
CA ARG A 34 21.65 18.15 -29.93
C ARG A 34 20.21 18.44 -30.30
N ALA A 35 19.29 18.30 -29.36
CA ALA A 35 17.91 18.65 -29.49
C ALA A 35 17.50 19.60 -28.37
N ASN A 36 16.83 20.70 -28.73
CA ASN A 36 16.22 21.62 -27.79
C ASN A 36 14.75 21.78 -28.20
N LEU A 37 13.85 21.59 -27.26
CA LEU A 37 12.42 21.76 -27.41
C LEU A 37 11.91 22.68 -26.31
N ILE A 38 11.23 23.75 -26.72
CA ILE A 38 10.47 24.62 -25.83
C ILE A 38 9.05 24.64 -26.34
N SER A 39 8.09 24.26 -25.54
CA SER A 39 6.69 24.20 -25.95
C SER A 39 5.77 24.52 -24.77
N ALA A 40 4.74 25.30 -25.00
CA ALA A 40 3.70 25.56 -24.00
C ALA A 40 2.92 24.28 -23.63
N ALA A 41 2.80 23.35 -24.59
CA ALA A 41 2.22 22.04 -24.34
C ALA A 41 2.80 21.00 -25.32
N LEU A 42 3.12 19.83 -24.81
CA LEU A 42 3.52 18.64 -25.56
C LEU A 42 2.52 17.54 -25.25
N ILE A 43 1.96 16.92 -26.27
CA ILE A 43 1.14 15.71 -26.11
C ILE A 43 1.98 14.53 -26.60
N TYR A 44 2.26 13.63 -25.68
CA TYR A 44 2.98 12.39 -25.95
C TYR A 44 2.25 11.23 -25.31
N SER A 45 1.96 10.20 -26.08
CA SER A 45 1.20 9.02 -25.61
C SER A 45 -0.10 9.44 -24.87
N ASN A 46 -0.87 10.34 -25.48
CA ASN A 46 -2.12 10.90 -24.92
C ASN A 46 -1.99 11.71 -23.60
N LYS A 47 -0.78 11.93 -23.10
CA LYS A 47 -0.50 12.77 -21.92
C LYS A 47 -0.11 14.17 -22.36
N ARG A 48 -0.68 15.14 -21.67
CA ARG A 48 -0.39 16.55 -21.89
C ARG A 48 0.61 17.03 -20.84
N PHE A 49 1.81 17.36 -21.31
CA PHE A 49 2.82 18.07 -20.53
C PHE A 49 2.72 19.55 -20.85
N THR A 50 2.74 20.41 -19.86
CA THR A 50 2.76 21.85 -20.03
C THR A 50 4.12 22.43 -19.65
N ASP A 51 4.44 23.61 -20.17
CA ASP A 51 5.67 24.34 -19.87
C ASP A 51 6.93 23.50 -20.13
N VAL A 52 6.94 22.83 -21.28
CA VAL A 52 7.99 21.87 -21.64
C VAL A 52 9.26 22.59 -22.06
N VAL A 53 10.33 22.34 -21.34
CA VAL A 53 11.70 22.68 -21.73
C VAL A 53 12.52 21.39 -21.72
N LEU A 54 13.00 20.99 -22.89
CA LEU A 54 13.81 19.79 -23.06
C LEU A 54 15.10 20.15 -23.78
N GLY A 55 16.22 19.88 -23.14
CA GLY A 55 17.54 19.94 -23.75
C GLY A 55 18.19 18.56 -23.73
N ALA A 56 18.47 17.99 -24.89
CA ALA A 56 19.09 16.68 -25.00
C ALA A 56 20.33 16.73 -25.86
N ASN A 57 21.33 15.92 -25.52
CA ASN A 57 22.50 15.69 -26.33
C ASN A 57 22.85 14.20 -26.37
N ARG A 58 23.44 13.78 -27.47
CA ARG A 58 23.94 12.42 -27.67
C ARG A 58 25.44 12.43 -27.84
N THR A 59 26.10 11.54 -27.12
CA THR A 59 27.52 11.26 -27.28
C THR A 59 27.72 9.73 -27.35
N GLY A 60 28.05 9.23 -28.52
CA GLY A 60 28.12 7.79 -28.76
C GLY A 60 26.76 7.11 -28.51
N HIS A 61 26.71 6.20 -27.57
CA HIS A 61 25.51 5.45 -27.18
C HIS A 61 24.75 6.07 -26.01
N VAL A 62 25.20 7.22 -25.49
CA VAL A 62 24.62 7.88 -24.33
C VAL A 62 23.81 9.08 -24.77
N TRP A 63 22.52 9.09 -24.41
CA TRP A 63 21.68 10.28 -24.45
C TRP A 63 21.62 10.88 -23.04
N ALA A 64 21.84 12.18 -22.97
CA ALA A 64 21.68 12.96 -21.75
C ALA A 64 20.65 14.06 -21.99
N ALA A 65 19.69 14.21 -21.10
CA ALA A 65 18.63 15.19 -21.25
C ALA A 65 18.29 15.88 -19.92
N ASN A 66 18.10 17.20 -19.98
CA ASN A 66 17.42 17.96 -18.95
C ASN A 66 15.98 18.15 -19.36
N ILE A 67 15.05 17.85 -18.47
CA ILE A 67 13.61 17.92 -18.71
C ILE A 67 13.00 18.78 -17.62
N THR A 68 12.26 19.80 -18.03
CA THR A 68 11.43 20.60 -17.12
C THR A 68 10.03 20.69 -17.71
N THR A 69 9.05 20.26 -16.93
CA THR A 69 7.62 20.33 -17.24
C THR A 69 6.85 20.55 -15.94
N ASN A 70 5.53 20.68 -16.02
CA ASN A 70 4.67 20.72 -14.83
C ASN A 70 4.72 19.41 -13.99
N GLN A 71 5.08 18.28 -14.60
CA GLN A 71 5.08 16.94 -13.94
C GLN A 71 6.49 16.41 -13.65
N VAL A 72 7.45 16.77 -14.45
CA VAL A 72 8.82 16.26 -14.39
C VAL A 72 9.81 17.40 -14.41
N ASP A 73 10.72 17.43 -13.45
CA ASP A 73 11.86 18.34 -13.43
C ASP A 73 13.11 17.57 -13.02
N GLY A 74 14.08 17.49 -13.93
CA GLY A 74 15.29 16.75 -13.64
C GLY A 74 16.17 16.42 -14.84
N TYR A 75 17.07 15.50 -14.58
CA TYR A 75 18.10 15.06 -15.50
C TYR A 75 18.00 13.55 -15.72
N VAL A 76 18.10 13.14 -16.99
CA VAL A 76 17.99 11.75 -17.43
C VAL A 76 19.18 11.39 -18.32
N ASN A 77 19.75 10.22 -18.10
CA ASN A 77 20.69 9.56 -18.99
C ASN A 77 20.09 8.25 -19.49
N TRP A 78 20.16 8.05 -20.78
CA TRP A 78 19.86 6.78 -21.43
C TRP A 78 21.15 6.24 -22.05
N VAL A 79 21.60 5.11 -21.57
CA VAL A 79 22.68 4.33 -22.16
C VAL A 79 22.06 3.23 -23.01
N GLY A 80 22.11 3.38 -24.32
CA GLY A 80 21.62 2.35 -25.24
C GLY A 80 22.46 1.08 -25.20
N GLN A 81 21.98 0.03 -25.86
CA GLN A 81 22.78 -1.20 -26.04
C GLN A 81 24.11 -0.88 -26.69
N GLY A 82 25.21 -1.27 -26.07
CA GLY A 82 26.56 -1.18 -26.64
C GLY A 82 26.74 -2.17 -27.81
N ARG A 83 27.92 -2.18 -28.40
CA ARG A 83 28.29 -3.16 -29.46
C ARG A 83 28.24 -4.61 -28.95
N ASP A 84 28.41 -4.81 -27.66
CA ASP A 84 28.27 -6.11 -27.02
C ASP A 84 26.80 -6.37 -26.70
N ALA A 85 26.19 -7.35 -27.36
CA ALA A 85 24.78 -7.74 -27.20
C ALA A 85 24.41 -8.15 -25.75
N SER A 86 25.39 -8.29 -24.87
CA SER A 86 25.21 -8.62 -23.46
C SER A 86 24.96 -7.41 -22.54
N SER A 87 25.16 -6.17 -23.02
CA SER A 87 24.95 -4.99 -22.19
C SER A 87 23.46 -4.57 -22.20
N GLN A 88 22.83 -4.64 -21.04
CA GLN A 88 21.46 -4.16 -20.84
C GLN A 88 21.44 -2.62 -20.96
N PRO A 89 20.46 -2.04 -21.68
CA PRO A 89 20.24 -0.60 -21.68
C PRO A 89 19.99 -0.12 -20.24
N LEU A 90 20.47 1.08 -19.91
CA LEU A 90 20.30 1.71 -18.60
C LEU A 90 19.62 3.06 -18.74
N LEU A 91 18.53 3.26 -18.01
CA LEU A 91 17.92 4.55 -17.78
C LEU A 91 18.26 5.02 -16.36
N SER A 92 19.07 6.04 -16.23
CA SER A 92 19.35 6.69 -14.95
C SER A 92 18.76 8.09 -14.93
N GLY A 93 18.20 8.50 -13.79
CA GLY A 93 17.56 9.80 -13.68
C GLY A 93 17.65 10.35 -12.26
N LYS A 94 17.86 11.68 -12.17
CA LYS A 94 17.77 12.44 -10.94
C LYS A 94 16.79 13.57 -11.13
N PHE A 95 15.71 13.53 -10.35
CA PHE A 95 14.60 14.43 -10.48
C PHE A 95 14.44 15.25 -9.21
N GLN A 96 14.26 16.56 -9.36
CA GLN A 96 13.75 17.40 -8.29
C GLN A 96 12.27 17.09 -8.04
N ARG A 97 11.53 16.84 -9.13
CA ARG A 97 10.13 16.46 -9.12
C ARG A 97 9.85 15.39 -10.17
N LEU A 98 9.16 14.36 -9.75
CA LEU A 98 8.65 13.30 -10.63
C LEU A 98 7.20 12.98 -10.25
N GLU A 99 6.27 13.31 -11.15
CA GLU A 99 4.86 13.03 -10.97
C GLU A 99 4.39 12.01 -11.99
N ILE A 100 3.87 10.89 -11.49
CA ILE A 100 3.19 9.86 -12.28
C ILE A 100 1.70 10.02 -12.01
N PRO A 101 0.90 10.50 -12.98
CA PRO A 101 -0.53 10.65 -12.81
C PRO A 101 -1.22 9.29 -12.66
N ASP A 102 -2.50 9.29 -12.26
CA ASP A 102 -3.30 8.06 -12.18
C ASP A 102 -3.39 7.41 -13.56
N THR A 103 -2.91 6.18 -13.67
CA THR A 103 -2.67 5.46 -14.92
C THR A 103 -3.82 4.54 -15.32
N ARG A 104 -5.00 4.67 -14.73
CA ARG A 104 -6.19 3.89 -15.11
C ARG A 104 -6.62 4.06 -16.57
N THR A 105 -5.88 4.83 -17.34
CA THR A 105 -6.05 4.95 -18.78
C THR A 105 -5.03 4.07 -19.51
N THR A 106 -5.46 3.39 -20.55
CA THR A 106 -4.86 2.40 -21.46
C THR A 106 -3.40 2.62 -21.95
N GLU A 107 -2.63 3.51 -21.35
CA GLU A 107 -1.36 4.01 -21.89
C GLU A 107 -0.13 3.23 -21.40
N PHE A 108 -0.21 2.62 -20.23
CA PHE A 108 0.83 1.69 -19.77
C PHE A 108 0.73 0.32 -20.43
N ASP A 109 -0.36 0.02 -21.13
CA ASP A 109 -0.55 -1.25 -21.85
C ASP A 109 0.61 -1.57 -22.79
N GLY A 110 1.21 -0.56 -23.39
CA GLY A 110 2.39 -0.73 -24.25
C GLY A 110 3.65 -1.18 -23.48
N LEU A 111 3.88 -0.64 -22.28
CA LEU A 111 4.99 -1.04 -21.42
C LEU A 111 4.69 -2.37 -20.73
N LEU A 112 3.44 -2.60 -20.33
CA LEU A 112 2.98 -3.84 -19.69
C LEU A 112 3.03 -5.02 -20.65
N ASN A 113 2.86 -4.78 -21.94
CA ASN A 113 3.00 -5.80 -23.00
C ASN A 113 4.46 -6.06 -23.42
N THR A 114 5.41 -5.24 -22.93
CA THR A 114 6.84 -5.42 -23.21
C THR A 114 7.40 -6.58 -22.38
N PRO A 115 8.14 -7.53 -22.98
CA PRO A 115 8.77 -8.59 -22.21
C PRO A 115 9.73 -8.03 -21.17
N PRO A 116 9.79 -8.58 -19.92
CA PRO A 116 10.73 -8.14 -18.90
C PRO A 116 12.18 -8.05 -19.42
N ALA A 117 12.58 -9.00 -20.22
CA ALA A 117 13.95 -9.06 -20.80
C ALA A 117 14.30 -7.89 -21.73
N SER A 118 13.32 -7.16 -22.25
CA SER A 118 13.53 -5.97 -23.10
C SER A 118 13.46 -4.64 -22.35
N LEU A 119 13.12 -4.68 -21.07
CA LEU A 119 13.14 -3.48 -20.23
C LEU A 119 14.59 -3.05 -19.94
N PRO A 120 14.85 -1.74 -19.85
CA PRO A 120 16.15 -1.25 -19.40
C PRO A 120 16.35 -1.52 -17.91
N ALA A 121 17.61 -1.49 -17.49
CA ALA A 121 17.93 -1.25 -16.10
C ALA A 121 17.49 0.17 -15.72
N LEU A 122 17.02 0.35 -14.49
CA LEU A 122 16.61 1.62 -13.93
C LEU A 122 17.51 1.99 -12.74
N ASP A 123 17.90 3.26 -12.67
CA ASP A 123 18.50 3.89 -11.49
C ASP A 123 17.89 5.29 -11.35
N ILE A 124 16.80 5.39 -10.61
CA ILE A 124 15.95 6.58 -10.54
C ILE A 124 15.95 7.13 -9.12
N GLU A 125 16.23 8.41 -8.98
CA GLU A 125 16.09 9.16 -7.74
C GLU A 125 15.15 10.36 -7.98
N ALA A 126 14.22 10.62 -7.06
CA ALA A 126 13.40 11.82 -7.08
C ALA A 126 13.24 12.39 -5.68
N GLU A 127 13.44 13.71 -5.51
CA GLU A 127 13.28 14.38 -4.21
C GLU A 127 11.80 14.53 -3.86
N HIS A 128 10.97 14.84 -4.84
CA HIS A 128 9.52 14.99 -4.69
C HIS A 128 8.81 14.04 -5.66
N PHE A 129 8.44 12.88 -5.16
CA PHE A 129 7.72 11.87 -5.91
C PHE A 129 6.22 11.96 -5.63
N VAL A 130 5.43 12.04 -6.70
CA VAL A 130 3.96 12.09 -6.65
C VAL A 130 3.42 10.95 -7.50
N LEU A 131 2.58 10.09 -6.92
CA LEU A 131 1.92 8.99 -7.62
C LEU A 131 0.40 9.13 -7.48
N ALA A 132 -0.31 9.20 -8.60
CA ALA A 132 -1.77 9.35 -8.63
C ALA A 132 -2.26 10.49 -7.71
N GLY A 133 -1.55 11.63 -7.72
CA GLY A 133 -1.85 12.80 -6.88
C GLY A 133 -1.45 12.67 -5.41
N LYS A 134 -0.86 11.55 -4.98
CA LYS A 134 -0.38 11.34 -3.61
C LYS A 134 1.11 11.69 -3.52
N GLN A 135 1.46 12.59 -2.60
CA GLN A 135 2.85 12.97 -2.35
C GLN A 135 3.52 11.91 -1.48
N LEU A 136 4.37 11.08 -2.09
CA LEU A 136 5.00 9.94 -1.42
C LEU A 136 6.42 10.23 -0.92
N GLY A 137 6.87 11.48 -1.02
CA GLY A 137 8.18 11.92 -0.53
C GLY A 137 9.31 11.64 -1.53
N ARG A 138 10.47 11.21 -1.05
CA ARG A 138 11.64 10.87 -1.86
C ARG A 138 11.50 9.44 -2.41
N LEU A 139 11.81 9.26 -3.69
CA LEU A 139 11.91 7.95 -4.35
C LEU A 139 13.36 7.58 -4.63
N GLN A 140 13.72 6.33 -4.36
CA GLN A 140 14.91 5.67 -4.91
C GLN A 140 14.50 4.32 -5.48
N LEU A 141 14.74 4.10 -6.78
CA LEU A 141 14.38 2.88 -7.49
C LEU A 141 15.58 2.35 -8.26
N LYS A 142 15.95 1.10 -7.98
CA LYS A 142 16.93 0.34 -8.77
C LYS A 142 16.32 -0.97 -9.23
N ALA A 143 16.40 -1.21 -10.53
CA ALA A 143 15.87 -2.42 -11.12
C ALA A 143 16.68 -2.81 -12.36
N SER A 144 16.73 -4.11 -12.65
CA SER A 144 17.47 -4.63 -13.81
C SER A 144 16.95 -6.02 -14.20
N ASN A 145 17.29 -6.47 -15.40
CA ASN A 145 17.06 -7.86 -15.77
C ASN A 145 17.99 -8.78 -14.99
N ARG A 146 17.51 -9.92 -14.60
CA ARG A 146 18.33 -11.00 -14.06
C ARG A 146 19.28 -11.52 -15.13
N ALA A 147 20.48 -11.90 -14.69
CA ALA A 147 21.52 -12.42 -15.60
C ALA A 147 21.08 -13.67 -16.38
N ASP A 148 20.14 -14.46 -15.83
CA ASP A 148 19.58 -15.66 -16.45
C ASP A 148 18.41 -15.35 -17.40
N GLY A 149 18.02 -14.09 -17.55
CA GLY A 149 16.88 -13.66 -18.37
C GLY A 149 15.50 -14.07 -17.83
N SER A 150 15.43 -14.63 -16.61
CA SER A 150 14.19 -15.18 -16.04
C SER A 150 13.18 -14.10 -15.63
N GLY A 151 13.61 -12.84 -15.50
CA GLY A 151 12.74 -11.76 -15.08
C GLY A 151 13.43 -10.43 -14.92
N TRP A 152 12.64 -9.44 -14.53
CA TRP A 152 13.09 -8.09 -14.19
C TRP A 152 12.99 -7.91 -12.68
N GLU A 153 14.10 -7.62 -12.04
CA GLU A 153 14.26 -7.57 -10.59
C GLU A 153 14.33 -6.13 -10.11
N ILE A 154 13.46 -5.77 -9.19
CA ILE A 154 13.55 -4.55 -8.40
C ILE A 154 14.46 -4.86 -7.21
N SER A 155 15.72 -4.47 -7.32
CA SER A 155 16.71 -4.71 -6.26
C SER A 155 16.55 -3.74 -5.08
N SER A 156 15.97 -2.56 -5.33
CA SER A 156 15.67 -1.57 -4.30
C SER A 156 14.55 -0.65 -4.76
N LEU A 157 13.51 -0.52 -3.94
CA LEU A 157 12.46 0.49 -4.04
C LEU A 157 12.31 1.13 -2.66
N VAL A 158 12.70 2.38 -2.54
CA VAL A 158 12.57 3.15 -1.29
C VAL A 158 11.70 4.34 -1.54
N LEU A 159 10.67 4.50 -0.69
CA LEU A 159 9.89 5.73 -0.57
C LEU A 159 10.10 6.27 0.84
N ASP A 160 10.56 7.51 0.94
CA ASP A 160 10.89 8.15 2.21
C ASP A 160 10.06 9.42 2.37
N HIS A 161 9.03 9.32 3.21
CA HIS A 161 8.10 10.39 3.55
C HIS A 161 8.20 10.67 5.06
N PRO A 162 7.99 11.92 5.55
CA PRO A 162 8.03 12.22 6.98
C PRO A 162 7.16 11.32 7.85
N SER A 163 6.02 10.85 7.34
CA SER A 163 5.11 9.96 8.09
C SER A 163 5.46 8.47 7.98
N ALA A 164 6.25 8.04 6.99
CA ALA A 164 6.56 6.64 6.79
C ALA A 164 7.73 6.42 5.84
N ARG A 165 8.43 5.30 6.02
CA ARG A 165 9.45 4.81 5.09
C ARG A 165 9.07 3.42 4.57
N PHE A 166 9.00 3.30 3.26
CA PHE A 166 8.81 2.03 2.56
C PHE A 166 10.12 1.55 1.97
N ASP A 167 10.49 0.31 2.25
CA ASP A 167 11.62 -0.39 1.66
C ASP A 167 11.08 -1.69 1.01
N GLY A 168 11.32 -1.86 -0.29
CA GLY A 168 10.81 -3.00 -1.05
C GLY A 168 11.83 -3.59 -2.02
N THR A 169 11.67 -4.88 -2.31
CA THR A 169 12.34 -5.62 -3.37
C THR A 169 11.31 -6.47 -4.11
N GLY A 170 11.52 -6.71 -5.39
CA GLY A 170 10.53 -7.45 -6.16
C GLY A 170 11.11 -8.16 -7.37
N LEU A 171 10.32 -9.08 -7.93
CA LEU A 171 10.66 -9.80 -9.14
C LEU A 171 9.42 -9.89 -10.03
N TRP A 172 9.56 -9.43 -11.25
CA TRP A 172 8.56 -9.62 -12.29
C TRP A 172 9.05 -10.65 -13.30
N THR A 173 8.31 -11.73 -13.44
CA THR A 173 8.59 -12.82 -14.38
C THR A 173 7.53 -12.89 -15.46
N ARG A 174 7.90 -13.39 -16.64
CA ARG A 174 7.00 -13.58 -17.77
C ARG A 174 7.40 -14.83 -18.54
N ALA A 175 6.73 -15.93 -18.27
CA ALA A 175 6.89 -17.17 -19.04
C ALA A 175 6.18 -17.10 -20.41
N SER A 176 5.05 -16.36 -20.49
CA SER A 176 4.30 -16.07 -21.71
C SER A 176 3.51 -14.76 -21.55
N ALA A 177 2.85 -14.28 -22.59
CA ALA A 177 2.01 -13.08 -22.50
C ALA A 177 0.91 -13.23 -21.44
N ALA A 178 0.36 -14.42 -21.26
CA ALA A 178 -0.68 -14.71 -20.26
C ALA A 178 -0.13 -15.18 -18.91
N ALA A 179 1.17 -15.49 -18.82
CA ALA A 179 1.81 -16.00 -17.59
C ALA A 179 2.84 -15.01 -17.07
N GLN A 180 2.35 -13.87 -16.65
CA GLN A 180 3.12 -12.83 -15.95
C GLN A 180 2.83 -12.92 -14.46
N GLN A 181 3.85 -12.73 -13.64
CA GLN A 181 3.72 -12.72 -12.19
C GLN A 181 4.69 -11.70 -11.57
N THR A 182 4.18 -10.94 -10.66
CA THR A 182 4.97 -10.04 -9.81
C THR A 182 4.95 -10.54 -8.38
N ASN A 183 6.12 -10.56 -7.75
CA ASN A 183 6.30 -10.82 -6.33
C ASN A 183 7.01 -9.61 -5.72
N LEU A 184 6.49 -9.12 -4.61
CA LEU A 184 7.01 -7.98 -3.87
C LEU A 184 7.21 -8.37 -2.40
N THR A 185 8.38 -8.13 -1.86
CA THR A 185 8.66 -8.22 -0.42
C THR A 185 8.94 -6.81 0.09
N PHE A 186 8.28 -6.41 1.16
CA PHE A 186 8.40 -5.04 1.64
C PHE A 186 8.37 -4.92 3.15
N THR A 187 8.88 -3.80 3.60
CA THR A 187 8.74 -3.27 4.96
C THR A 187 8.33 -1.81 4.87
N LEU A 188 7.26 -1.46 5.56
CA LEU A 188 6.78 -0.10 5.76
C LEU A 188 6.97 0.25 7.23
N VAL A 189 7.91 1.13 7.53
CA VAL A 189 8.09 1.71 8.87
C VAL A 189 7.18 2.93 8.96
N LEU A 190 6.29 2.93 9.92
CA LEU A 190 5.32 3.99 10.17
C LEU A 190 5.87 4.90 11.27
N HIS A 191 6.09 6.17 10.97
CA HIS A 191 6.41 7.19 11.97
C HIS A 191 5.13 7.81 12.53
N ASP A 192 4.12 7.96 11.67
CA ASP A 192 2.78 8.43 12.00
C ASP A 192 1.78 7.86 10.98
N ALA A 193 1.05 6.81 11.39
CA ALA A 193 0.09 6.14 10.52
C ALA A 193 -1.11 7.02 10.18
N GLY A 194 -1.52 7.91 11.09
CA GLY A 194 -2.60 8.85 10.83
C GLY A 194 -2.25 9.84 9.72
N GLN A 195 -1.05 10.41 9.76
CA GLN A 195 -0.57 11.28 8.69
C GLN A 195 -0.39 10.52 7.35
N LEU A 196 0.11 9.29 7.38
CA LEU A 196 0.20 8.48 6.17
C LEU A 196 -1.18 8.22 5.55
N LEU A 197 -2.17 7.85 6.36
CA LEU A 197 -3.55 7.65 5.90
C LEU A 197 -4.12 8.93 5.27
N ALA A 198 -3.85 10.10 5.86
CA ALA A 198 -4.26 11.38 5.28
C ALA A 198 -3.62 11.63 3.91
N VAL A 199 -2.31 11.35 3.74
CA VAL A 199 -1.62 11.42 2.43
C VAL A 199 -2.25 10.46 1.42
N LEU A 200 -2.64 9.28 1.86
CA LEU A 200 -3.30 8.27 1.01
C LEU A 200 -4.78 8.60 0.72
N GLY A 201 -5.33 9.69 1.29
CA GLY A 201 -6.67 10.18 1.02
C GLY A 201 -7.73 9.68 2.01
N GLN A 202 -7.29 9.20 3.18
CA GLN A 202 -8.13 8.80 4.30
C GLN A 202 -7.82 9.68 5.53
N PRO A 203 -8.10 11.00 5.46
CA PRO A 203 -7.89 11.88 6.60
C PRO A 203 -8.83 11.50 7.75
N ASP A 204 -8.48 11.94 8.95
CA ASP A 204 -9.30 11.78 10.16
C ASP A 204 -9.69 10.34 10.53
N THR A 205 -9.02 9.34 9.96
CA THR A 205 -9.23 7.93 10.29
C THR A 205 -8.51 7.53 11.56
N MET A 206 -7.28 8.02 11.70
CA MET A 206 -6.40 7.69 12.83
C MET A 206 -5.54 8.89 13.22
N ARG A 207 -5.16 8.94 14.48
CA ARG A 207 -4.16 9.88 15.01
C ARG A 207 -2.99 9.08 15.56
N GLU A 208 -1.76 9.55 15.25
CA GLU A 208 -0.53 8.89 15.65
C GLU A 208 -0.41 7.44 15.12
N GLY A 209 0.11 6.50 15.90
CA GLY A 209 0.33 5.12 15.50
C GLY A 209 1.65 4.95 14.77
N SER A 210 2.74 4.82 15.53
CA SER A 210 4.05 4.45 14.96
C SER A 210 4.21 2.93 14.95
N GLY A 211 5.01 2.39 14.02
CA GLY A 211 5.21 0.95 13.98
C GLY A 211 5.72 0.41 12.67
N LYS A 212 5.29 -0.80 12.35
CA LYS A 212 5.77 -1.51 11.17
C LYS A 212 4.66 -2.37 10.54
N LEU A 213 4.53 -2.27 9.22
CA LEU A 213 3.84 -3.24 8.40
C LEU A 213 4.87 -3.91 7.48
N SER A 214 4.93 -5.22 7.47
CA SER A 214 5.80 -5.97 6.56
C SER A 214 5.02 -7.06 5.87
N GLY A 215 5.46 -7.46 4.70
CA GLY A 215 4.78 -8.51 3.98
C GLY A 215 5.48 -8.97 2.72
N ARG A 216 4.90 -10.01 2.16
CA ARG A 216 5.19 -10.53 0.85
C ARG A 216 3.88 -10.66 0.09
N LEU A 217 3.80 -10.03 -1.07
CA LEU A 217 2.63 -10.03 -1.93
C LEU A 217 3.01 -10.52 -3.32
N GLY A 218 2.13 -11.31 -3.93
CA GLY A 218 2.24 -11.76 -5.31
C GLY A 218 0.94 -11.50 -6.06
N TRP A 219 1.03 -11.19 -7.35
CA TRP A 219 -0.15 -11.05 -8.22
C TRP A 219 0.21 -11.34 -9.67
N ARG A 220 -0.79 -11.64 -10.49
CA ARG A 220 -0.60 -11.75 -11.94
C ARG A 220 -0.51 -10.37 -12.57
N GLY A 221 0.43 -10.22 -13.50
CA GLY A 221 0.62 -8.93 -14.19
C GLY A 221 1.93 -8.25 -13.83
N ALA A 222 2.05 -7.01 -14.28
CA ALA A 222 3.25 -6.19 -14.11
C ALA A 222 3.30 -5.51 -12.73
N PRO A 223 4.48 -5.02 -12.29
CA PRO A 223 4.64 -4.41 -10.97
C PRO A 223 3.79 -3.16 -10.73
N VAL A 224 3.45 -2.42 -11.78
CA VAL A 224 2.71 -1.15 -11.69
C VAL A 224 1.19 -1.34 -11.62
N GLU A 225 0.69 -2.54 -11.85
CA GLU A 225 -0.75 -2.85 -11.86
C GLU A 225 -1.03 -4.06 -10.96
N ILE A 226 -1.54 -3.76 -9.77
CA ILE A 226 -1.90 -4.80 -8.80
C ILE A 226 -3.23 -5.42 -9.23
N ASP A 227 -3.20 -6.70 -9.61
CA ASP A 227 -4.39 -7.48 -9.93
C ASP A 227 -5.01 -8.06 -8.66
N ILE A 228 -5.98 -7.34 -8.08
CA ILE A 228 -6.63 -7.71 -6.82
C ILE A 228 -7.21 -9.13 -6.86
N PRO A 229 -7.91 -9.59 -7.93
CA PRO A 229 -8.44 -10.95 -8.00
C PRO A 229 -7.41 -12.07 -7.86
N THR A 230 -6.15 -11.81 -8.20
CA THR A 230 -5.07 -12.80 -8.09
C THR A 230 -4.08 -12.47 -6.97
N LEU A 231 -4.36 -11.44 -6.18
CA LEU A 231 -3.48 -11.02 -5.08
C LEU A 231 -3.41 -12.11 -4.02
N GLU A 232 -2.18 -12.51 -3.69
CA GLU A 232 -1.86 -13.50 -2.66
C GLU A 232 -0.69 -13.04 -1.80
N GLY A 233 -0.58 -13.57 -0.58
CA GLY A 233 0.57 -13.29 0.28
C GLY A 233 0.28 -13.26 1.76
N GLU A 234 1.23 -12.68 2.49
CA GLU A 234 1.20 -12.59 3.95
C GLU A 234 1.64 -11.20 4.40
N LEU A 235 0.96 -10.72 5.43
CA LEU A 235 1.19 -9.42 6.04
C LEU A 235 1.38 -9.58 7.55
N ALA A 236 2.22 -8.76 8.15
CA ALA A 236 2.38 -8.67 9.59
C ALA A 236 2.39 -7.20 9.99
N LEU A 237 1.51 -6.84 10.93
CA LEU A 237 1.32 -5.50 11.45
C LEU A 237 1.72 -5.44 12.92
N ALA A 238 2.48 -4.41 13.29
CA ALA A 238 2.76 -4.05 14.67
C ALA A 238 2.77 -2.53 14.80
N LEU A 239 1.78 -1.98 15.48
CA LEU A 239 1.68 -0.56 15.80
C LEU A 239 1.84 -0.34 17.30
N GLY A 240 2.51 0.74 17.66
CA GLY A 240 2.53 1.32 18.99
C GLY A 240 1.33 2.25 19.22
N PRO A 241 1.39 3.10 20.25
CA PRO A 241 0.25 3.90 20.68
C PRO A 241 -0.34 4.79 19.58
N GLY A 242 -1.67 4.87 19.57
CA GLY A 242 -2.42 5.68 18.64
C GLY A 242 -3.91 5.71 18.99
N GLN A 243 -4.69 6.35 18.13
CA GLN A 243 -6.13 6.49 18.34
C GLN A 243 -6.87 6.40 17.01
N PHE A 244 -7.82 5.47 16.89
CA PHE A 244 -8.82 5.50 15.84
C PHE A 244 -9.81 6.61 16.11
N LEU A 245 -9.99 7.52 15.16
CA LEU A 245 -10.90 8.65 15.29
C LEU A 245 -12.32 8.23 14.87
N ARG A 246 -13.30 8.98 15.31
CA ARG A 246 -14.70 8.76 14.96
C ARG A 246 -14.99 9.47 13.64
N THR A 247 -14.82 8.77 12.53
CA THR A 247 -15.20 9.27 11.19
C THR A 247 -16.47 8.60 10.70
N GLU A 248 -17.25 9.33 9.91
CA GLU A 248 -18.52 8.85 9.36
C GLU A 248 -18.32 7.81 8.25
N PRO A 249 -19.34 7.05 7.85
CA PRO A 249 -19.89 5.83 8.42
C PRO A 249 -19.19 4.60 7.85
N GLY A 250 -18.51 3.85 8.62
CA GLY A 250 -17.84 2.60 8.28
C GLY A 250 -17.02 2.17 9.48
N ILE A 251 -15.83 2.73 9.65
CA ILE A 251 -14.97 2.53 10.82
C ILE A 251 -15.63 3.09 12.08
N ALA A 252 -16.44 4.18 11.97
CA ALA A 252 -17.18 4.73 13.10
C ALA A 252 -18.25 3.78 13.65
N LYS A 253 -18.83 2.88 12.84
CA LYS A 253 -19.72 1.83 13.37
C LYS A 253 -18.95 0.79 14.16
N LEU A 254 -17.73 0.44 13.75
CA LEU A 254 -16.81 -0.39 14.55
C LEU A 254 -16.49 0.27 15.89
N VAL A 255 -16.13 1.55 15.88
CA VAL A 255 -15.88 2.36 17.08
C VAL A 255 -17.18 2.52 17.88
N GLY A 256 -18.31 2.68 17.22
CA GLY A 256 -19.64 2.75 17.84
C GLY A 256 -20.06 1.45 18.55
N VAL A 257 -19.68 0.29 18.02
CA VAL A 257 -19.86 -1.03 18.67
C VAL A 257 -18.99 -1.16 19.90
N LEU A 258 -17.75 -0.69 19.81
CA LEU A 258 -16.84 -0.61 20.96
C LEU A 258 -17.34 0.40 22.00
N SER A 259 -18.23 1.35 21.63
CA SER A 259 -18.79 2.35 22.54
C SER A 259 -20.00 1.87 23.36
N LEU A 260 -20.21 0.56 23.47
CA LEU A 260 -21.06 -0.11 24.46
C LEU A 260 -22.40 0.60 24.85
N GLN A 261 -23.01 1.36 23.92
CA GLN A 261 -24.27 2.08 24.18
C GLN A 261 -25.49 1.18 24.47
N SER A 262 -25.33 -0.14 24.35
CA SER A 262 -26.38 -1.13 24.56
C SER A 262 -26.27 -1.91 25.88
N ILE A 263 -25.34 -1.56 26.79
CA ILE A 263 -25.25 -2.23 28.08
C ILE A 263 -26.36 -1.69 29.01
N PRO A 264 -27.17 -2.58 29.62
CA PRO A 264 -28.16 -2.19 30.62
C PRO A 264 -27.49 -1.37 31.74
N ARG A 265 -28.08 -0.22 32.10
CA ARG A 265 -27.62 0.79 33.07
C ARG A 265 -27.28 0.29 34.49
N ARG A 266 -27.09 -1.00 34.72
CA ARG A 266 -26.88 -1.58 36.08
C ARG A 266 -25.44 -1.90 36.43
N LEU A 267 -24.51 -1.77 35.50
CA LEU A 267 -23.06 -1.77 35.78
C LEU A 267 -22.53 -0.38 35.45
N THR A 268 -22.44 0.48 36.45
CA THR A 268 -22.13 1.90 36.37
C THR A 268 -20.66 2.19 36.05
N LEU A 269 -20.14 1.64 34.98
CA LEU A 269 -18.99 2.20 34.29
C LEU A 269 -19.49 2.81 33.01
N ASP A 270 -19.70 4.12 33.01
CA ASP A 270 -20.15 4.89 31.87
C ASP A 270 -19.04 4.98 30.81
N PHE A 271 -18.97 3.98 29.94
CA PHE A 271 -18.01 3.92 28.86
C PHE A 271 -18.39 4.79 27.67
N SER A 272 -19.59 5.39 27.66
CA SER A 272 -20.09 6.20 26.54
C SER A 272 -19.24 7.42 26.26
N ASP A 273 -18.69 8.05 27.28
CA ASP A 273 -17.85 9.24 27.15
C ASP A 273 -16.44 8.93 26.62
N VAL A 274 -15.97 7.72 26.87
CA VAL A 274 -14.61 7.30 26.52
C VAL A 274 -14.47 6.97 25.04
N PHE A 275 -15.51 6.41 24.44
CA PHE A 275 -15.53 6.10 23.00
C PHE A 275 -16.13 7.24 22.16
N ALA A 276 -16.69 8.26 22.79
CA ALA A 276 -17.18 9.45 22.10
C ALA A 276 -16.06 10.19 21.34
N ALA A 277 -14.81 10.08 21.81
CA ALA A 277 -13.62 10.67 21.20
C ALA A 277 -12.87 9.73 20.24
N GLY A 278 -13.36 8.49 20.00
CA GLY A 278 -12.65 7.43 19.26
C GLY A 278 -12.07 6.36 20.18
N PHE A 279 -11.31 5.40 19.62
CA PHE A 279 -10.70 4.31 20.37
C PHE A 279 -9.18 4.48 20.45
N ALA A 280 -8.67 4.79 21.64
CA ALA A 280 -7.24 4.86 21.91
C ALA A 280 -6.69 3.47 22.20
N PHE A 281 -5.53 3.15 21.63
CA PHE A 281 -4.84 1.89 21.81
C PHE A 281 -3.36 2.09 22.15
N ASP A 282 -2.80 1.17 22.91
CA ASP A 282 -1.37 1.10 23.22
C ASP A 282 -0.63 0.31 22.13
N THR A 283 -1.26 -0.77 21.63
CA THR A 283 -0.69 -1.60 20.58
C THR A 283 -1.78 -2.20 19.69
N VAL A 284 -1.45 -2.36 18.38
CA VAL A 284 -2.19 -3.21 17.44
C VAL A 284 -1.20 -4.16 16.79
N VAL A 285 -1.40 -5.46 16.97
CA VAL A 285 -0.54 -6.50 16.42
C VAL A 285 -1.37 -7.59 15.77
N GLY A 286 -0.90 -8.10 14.64
CA GLY A 286 -1.58 -9.19 13.95
C GLY A 286 -0.88 -9.62 12.69
N GLN A 287 -1.36 -10.72 12.14
CA GLN A 287 -0.95 -11.26 10.86
C GLN A 287 -2.20 -11.46 10.00
N ALA A 288 -2.02 -11.31 8.71
CA ALA A 288 -3.07 -11.57 7.76
C ALA A 288 -2.52 -12.32 6.55
N ARG A 289 -3.33 -13.18 5.97
CA ARG A 289 -3.07 -13.84 4.69
C ARG A 289 -4.01 -13.25 3.64
N VAL A 290 -3.48 -13.01 2.48
CA VAL A 290 -4.27 -12.65 1.30
C VAL A 290 -4.29 -13.85 0.35
N ALA A 291 -5.45 -14.21 -0.13
CA ALA A 291 -5.62 -15.25 -1.14
C ALA A 291 -6.78 -14.87 -2.08
N ASN A 292 -6.49 -14.79 -3.38
CA ASN A 292 -7.46 -14.38 -4.41
C ASN A 292 -8.19 -13.06 -4.06
N GLY A 293 -7.44 -12.07 -3.56
CA GLY A 293 -8.01 -10.77 -3.17
C GLY A 293 -8.81 -10.76 -1.87
N THR A 294 -8.89 -11.89 -1.16
CA THR A 294 -9.51 -11.97 0.16
C THR A 294 -8.44 -11.95 1.25
N LEU A 295 -8.50 -10.97 2.12
CA LEU A 295 -7.65 -10.85 3.30
C LEU A 295 -8.29 -11.60 4.46
N THR A 296 -7.56 -12.49 5.12
CA THR A 296 -8.01 -13.27 6.27
C THR A 296 -7.05 -13.10 7.44
N THR A 297 -7.58 -12.89 8.63
CA THR A 297 -6.83 -12.86 9.90
C THR A 297 -7.56 -13.65 10.97
N ASP A 298 -6.81 -14.25 11.89
CA ASP A 298 -7.32 -14.95 13.08
C ASP A 298 -6.75 -14.37 14.36
N ASN A 299 -5.89 -13.37 14.29
CA ASN A 299 -5.05 -12.94 15.40
C ASN A 299 -4.77 -11.43 15.43
N LEU A 300 -5.64 -10.60 14.86
CA LEU A 300 -5.48 -9.16 14.99
C LEU A 300 -5.93 -8.72 16.39
N LEU A 301 -4.94 -8.43 17.23
CA LEU A 301 -5.12 -8.01 18.61
C LEU A 301 -4.84 -6.52 18.75
N MET A 302 -5.81 -5.81 19.32
CA MET A 302 -5.69 -4.41 19.69
C MET A 302 -5.79 -4.30 21.21
N ASN A 303 -4.77 -3.74 21.85
CA ASN A 303 -4.76 -3.44 23.26
C ASN A 303 -5.04 -1.95 23.46
N GLY A 304 -6.17 -1.63 24.02
CA GLY A 304 -6.54 -0.28 24.43
C GLY A 304 -6.48 -0.13 25.95
N VAL A 305 -6.54 1.11 26.42
CA VAL A 305 -6.51 1.45 27.84
C VAL A 305 -7.67 0.78 28.60
N GLN A 306 -8.80 0.59 27.93
CA GLN A 306 -10.06 0.15 28.57
C GLN A 306 -10.50 -1.24 28.16
N ALA A 307 -10.04 -1.73 27.01
CA ALA A 307 -10.42 -3.03 26.49
C ALA A 307 -9.31 -3.60 25.61
N GLN A 308 -9.25 -4.91 25.58
CA GLN A 308 -8.57 -5.67 24.54
C GLN A 308 -9.61 -6.07 23.48
N VAL A 309 -9.25 -5.96 22.21
CA VAL A 309 -10.11 -6.31 21.08
C VAL A 309 -9.38 -7.32 20.21
N LEU A 310 -9.95 -8.51 20.09
CA LEU A 310 -9.49 -9.54 19.17
C LEU A 310 -10.40 -9.57 17.95
N ILE A 311 -9.82 -9.48 16.76
CA ILE A 311 -10.53 -9.50 15.50
C ILE A 311 -10.05 -10.70 14.68
N ALA A 312 -11.00 -11.51 14.22
CA ALA A 312 -10.80 -12.61 13.30
C ALA A 312 -11.84 -12.55 12.17
N GLY A 313 -11.51 -13.10 11.01
CA GLY A 313 -12.43 -13.14 9.88
C GLY A 313 -11.76 -12.75 8.57
N ASN A 314 -12.57 -12.32 7.62
CA ASN A 314 -12.11 -12.01 6.27
C ASN A 314 -12.67 -10.68 5.74
N ALA A 315 -11.96 -10.12 4.75
CA ALA A 315 -12.36 -8.95 3.99
C ALA A 315 -12.05 -9.18 2.50
N ASP A 316 -13.05 -9.03 1.65
CA ASP A 316 -12.90 -9.08 0.20
C ASP A 316 -12.50 -7.68 -0.30
N LEU A 317 -11.28 -7.58 -0.85
CA LEU A 317 -10.68 -6.32 -1.29
C LEU A 317 -11.30 -5.81 -2.59
N LEU A 318 -11.89 -6.70 -3.41
CA LEU A 318 -12.52 -6.33 -4.68
C LEU A 318 -13.97 -5.91 -4.47
N ALA A 319 -14.72 -6.69 -3.68
CA ALA A 319 -16.12 -6.41 -3.37
C ALA A 319 -16.28 -5.34 -2.28
N GLU A 320 -15.20 -4.94 -1.61
CA GLU A 320 -15.19 -4.01 -0.47
C GLU A 320 -16.18 -4.45 0.63
N THR A 321 -16.17 -5.76 0.94
CA THR A 321 -17.04 -6.38 1.95
C THR A 321 -16.21 -7.05 3.05
N GLN A 322 -16.86 -7.33 4.18
CA GLN A 322 -16.23 -8.00 5.31
C GLN A 322 -17.17 -8.96 6.01
N ALA A 323 -16.58 -9.96 6.67
CA ALA A 323 -17.19 -10.85 7.63
C ALA A 323 -16.22 -11.07 8.79
N LEU A 324 -16.42 -10.33 9.88
CA LEU A 324 -15.49 -10.29 11.01
C LEU A 324 -16.19 -10.73 12.28
N GLN A 325 -15.47 -11.48 13.11
CA GLN A 325 -15.80 -11.77 14.49
C GLN A 325 -14.93 -10.92 15.39
N VAL A 326 -15.54 -10.15 16.27
CA VAL A 326 -14.88 -9.22 17.16
C VAL A 326 -15.19 -9.61 18.60
N GLN A 327 -14.14 -9.87 19.38
CA GLN A 327 -14.23 -10.15 20.80
C GLN A 327 -13.67 -8.97 21.57
N VAL A 328 -14.46 -8.41 22.47
CA VAL A 328 -14.07 -7.30 23.34
C VAL A 328 -13.99 -7.79 24.77
N LEU A 329 -12.82 -7.64 25.38
CA LEU A 329 -12.55 -7.98 26.78
C LEU A 329 -12.23 -6.69 27.54
N PRO A 330 -13.11 -6.20 28.42
CA PRO A 330 -12.83 -5.05 29.25
C PRO A 330 -11.61 -5.27 30.15
N THR A 331 -10.78 -4.27 30.30
CA THR A 331 -9.58 -4.32 31.15
C THR A 331 -9.96 -3.96 32.57
N ILE A 332 -10.03 -4.95 33.44
CA ILE A 332 -10.39 -4.76 34.85
C ILE A 332 -9.17 -4.38 35.73
N ASN A 333 -7.94 -4.60 35.23
CA ASN A 333 -6.69 -4.25 35.92
C ASN A 333 -5.57 -3.85 34.98
N ALA A 334 -4.87 -2.78 35.33
CA ALA A 334 -3.82 -2.10 34.53
C ALA A 334 -2.49 -2.88 34.36
N GLY A 335 -2.40 -4.16 34.77
CA GLY A 335 -1.11 -4.90 34.84
C GLY A 335 -0.65 -5.61 33.56
N LEU A 336 -1.40 -5.59 32.47
CA LEU A 336 -1.15 -6.45 31.30
C LEU A 336 -0.48 -5.74 30.09
N ALA A 337 -0.24 -4.45 30.17
CA ALA A 337 0.41 -3.68 29.08
C ALA A 337 1.82 -4.18 28.73
N SER A 338 2.53 -4.80 29.69
CA SER A 338 3.91 -5.25 29.50
C SER A 338 4.08 -6.49 28.61
N ILE A 339 3.05 -7.32 28.45
CA ILE A 339 3.15 -8.55 27.63
C ILE A 339 3.01 -8.24 26.13
N ALA A 340 2.15 -7.30 25.78
CA ALA A 340 1.99 -6.86 24.39
C ALA A 340 3.24 -6.18 23.85
N TYR A 341 3.96 -5.42 24.68
CA TYR A 341 5.21 -4.77 24.29
C TYR A 341 6.32 -5.76 23.91
N ALA A 342 6.38 -6.92 24.58
CA ALA A 342 7.33 -7.98 24.26
C ALA A 342 7.08 -8.63 22.88
N ALA A 343 5.82 -8.71 22.44
CA ALA A 343 5.46 -9.23 21.12
C ALA A 343 5.85 -8.25 19.98
N VAL A 344 5.76 -6.95 20.22
CA VAL A 344 6.21 -5.90 19.26
C VAL A 344 7.73 -5.90 19.13
N ALA A 345 8.44 -6.14 20.22
CA ALA A 345 9.91 -6.13 20.26
C ALA A 345 10.53 -7.39 19.63
N ASN A 346 9.82 -8.51 19.58
CA ASN A 346 10.33 -9.78 19.05
C ASN A 346 9.27 -10.56 18.24
N PRO A 347 9.11 -10.25 16.94
CA PRO A 347 8.11 -10.89 16.07
C PRO A 347 8.35 -12.38 15.82
N ALA A 348 9.48 -12.95 16.27
CA ALA A 348 9.77 -14.38 16.15
C ALA A 348 8.99 -15.24 17.19
N ILE A 349 8.42 -14.63 18.24
CA ILE A 349 7.52 -15.32 19.16
C ILE A 349 6.13 -15.31 18.50
N GLY A 350 5.66 -16.49 18.08
CA GLY A 350 4.38 -16.61 17.36
C GLY A 350 3.23 -15.92 18.12
N ILE A 351 2.68 -14.88 17.52
CA ILE A 351 1.59 -14.07 18.09
C ILE A 351 0.40 -14.95 18.48
N GLY A 352 0.12 -16.02 17.70
CA GLY A 352 -0.94 -16.99 17.99
C GLY A 352 -0.80 -17.71 19.34
N THR A 353 0.43 -18.03 19.76
CA THR A 353 0.67 -18.69 21.06
C THR A 353 0.48 -17.74 22.24
N LEU A 354 0.82 -16.46 22.08
CA LEU A 354 0.57 -15.42 23.09
C LEU A 354 -0.92 -15.15 23.27
N ILE A 355 -1.67 -15.09 22.20
CA ILE A 355 -3.13 -14.89 22.24
C ILE A 355 -3.80 -16.09 22.88
N ALA A 356 -3.42 -17.32 22.53
CA ALA A 356 -3.95 -18.53 23.16
C ALA A 356 -3.65 -18.57 24.66
N GLN A 357 -2.45 -18.19 25.11
CA GLN A 357 -2.10 -18.10 26.49
C GLN A 357 -2.89 -17.03 27.26
N LEU A 358 -3.09 -15.85 26.66
CA LEU A 358 -3.88 -14.77 27.26
C LEU A 358 -5.36 -15.15 27.44
N LEU A 359 -5.93 -15.89 26.49
CA LEU A 359 -7.33 -16.34 26.55
C LEU A 359 -7.56 -17.53 27.51
N LEU A 360 -6.54 -18.36 27.75
CA LEU A 360 -6.67 -19.56 28.51
C LEU A 360 -6.37 -19.38 30.02
N GLN A 361 -5.65 -18.33 30.43
CA GLN A 361 -5.10 -18.19 31.77
C GLN A 361 -6.04 -17.59 32.83
N ASP A 362 -7.18 -16.97 32.42
CA ASP A 362 -8.06 -16.32 33.39
C ASP A 362 -9.53 -16.72 33.22
N PRO A 363 -10.07 -17.59 34.09
CA PRO A 363 -11.46 -18.04 34.00
C PRO A 363 -12.47 -16.91 34.23
N LEU A 364 -12.12 -15.83 34.93
CA LEU A 364 -13.00 -14.67 35.15
C LEU A 364 -13.19 -13.86 33.84
N ARG A 365 -12.24 -13.89 32.93
CA ARG A 365 -12.35 -13.20 31.61
C ARG A 365 -13.42 -13.83 30.73
N LYS A 366 -13.75 -15.10 30.89
CA LYS A 366 -14.80 -15.77 30.12
C LYS A 366 -16.21 -15.25 30.44
N LEU A 367 -16.40 -14.66 31.62
CA LEU A 367 -17.69 -14.17 32.12
C LEU A 367 -18.02 -12.74 31.59
N PHE A 368 -17.03 -11.98 31.16
CA PHE A 368 -17.20 -10.58 30.73
C PHE A 368 -16.79 -10.33 29.27
N ARG A 369 -16.91 -11.34 28.41
CA ARG A 369 -16.58 -11.25 26.99
C ARG A 369 -17.79 -10.84 26.17
N TYR A 370 -17.66 -9.76 25.41
CA TYR A 370 -18.65 -9.35 24.40
C TYR A 370 -18.21 -9.86 23.03
N GLU A 371 -19.12 -10.45 22.30
CA GLU A 371 -18.88 -10.97 20.95
C GLU A 371 -19.80 -10.24 19.95
N PHE A 372 -19.20 -9.80 18.84
CA PHE A 372 -19.91 -9.12 17.77
C PHE A 372 -19.54 -9.76 16.43
N GLU A 373 -20.50 -9.78 15.53
CA GLU A 373 -20.30 -10.08 14.13
C GLU A 373 -20.47 -8.80 13.32
N ILE A 374 -19.52 -8.56 12.39
CA ILE A 374 -19.53 -7.39 11.51
C ILE A 374 -19.52 -7.89 10.09
N GLU A 375 -20.61 -7.66 9.37
CA GLU A 375 -20.82 -8.13 8.02
C GLU A 375 -21.22 -7.00 7.08
N GLY A 376 -21.17 -7.25 5.77
CA GLY A 376 -21.63 -6.33 4.73
C GLY A 376 -20.50 -5.48 4.13
N SER A 377 -20.86 -4.38 3.47
CA SER A 377 -19.91 -3.51 2.78
C SER A 377 -19.11 -2.64 3.76
N TRP A 378 -17.94 -2.17 3.33
CA TRP A 378 -17.15 -1.22 4.12
C TRP A 378 -17.87 0.11 4.34
N ALA A 379 -18.68 0.54 3.38
CA ALA A 379 -19.48 1.75 3.49
C ALA A 379 -20.66 1.61 4.47
N GLU A 380 -21.29 0.42 4.54
CA GLU A 380 -22.44 0.15 5.39
C GLU A 380 -22.28 -1.17 6.15
N PRO A 381 -21.39 -1.26 7.14
CA PRO A 381 -21.21 -2.46 7.94
C PRO A 381 -22.43 -2.70 8.84
N LYS A 382 -22.92 -3.95 8.85
CA LYS A 382 -23.93 -4.42 9.79
C LYS A 382 -23.22 -5.04 10.97
N VAL A 383 -23.53 -4.56 12.16
CA VAL A 383 -22.97 -5.05 13.42
C VAL A 383 -24.06 -5.74 14.23
N THR A 384 -23.82 -6.97 14.63
CA THR A 384 -24.73 -7.79 15.45
C THR A 384 -23.98 -8.30 16.67
N GLN A 385 -24.55 -8.10 17.85
CA GLN A 385 -24.02 -8.72 19.07
C GLN A 385 -24.53 -10.17 19.15
N THR A 386 -23.61 -11.15 19.22
CA THR A 386 -23.94 -12.58 19.17
C THR A 386 -24.11 -13.22 20.54
N ARG A 387 -23.47 -12.66 21.57
CA ARG A 387 -23.69 -13.04 22.97
C ARG A 387 -23.91 -11.80 23.80
N PRO A 388 -25.16 -11.55 24.28
CA PRO A 388 -25.37 -10.70 25.42
C PRO A 388 -24.62 -11.32 26.60
N ASN A 389 -24.06 -10.49 27.47
CA ASN A 389 -23.51 -10.97 28.74
C ASN A 389 -24.67 -11.56 29.58
N ASP A 390 -25.07 -12.83 29.32
CA ASP A 390 -25.86 -13.63 30.23
C ASP A 390 -24.94 -13.99 31.41
N ALA A 391 -24.61 -12.97 32.21
CA ALA A 391 -24.36 -13.18 33.61
C ALA A 391 -25.69 -13.73 34.18
N GLN A 392 -25.91 -15.03 34.05
CA GLN A 392 -26.84 -15.72 34.88
C GLN A 392 -26.55 -15.24 36.29
N ASN A 393 -27.50 -14.48 36.84
CA ASN A 393 -27.45 -13.99 38.19
C ASN A 393 -27.37 -15.24 39.06
N PRO A 394 -26.29 -15.53 39.81
CA PRO A 394 -26.24 -16.70 40.67
C PRO A 394 -27.29 -16.66 41.77
N ALA A 395 -28.06 -15.59 41.89
CA ALA A 395 -29.18 -15.44 42.81
C ALA A 395 -30.46 -16.17 42.38
N ASP A 396 -30.62 -16.56 41.11
CA ASP A 396 -31.84 -17.24 40.63
C ASP A 396 -31.78 -18.77 40.90
N GLU A 397 -30.63 -19.33 41.22
CA GLU A 397 -30.52 -20.74 41.65
C GLU A 397 -30.80 -20.98 43.15
N ILE A 398 -30.91 -19.94 43.97
CA ILE A 398 -31.08 -20.07 45.43
C ILE A 398 -32.56 -20.00 45.86
N TYR A 399 -33.45 -19.51 45.03
CA TYR A 399 -34.89 -19.47 45.33
C TYR A 399 -35.68 -20.24 44.28
N GLY A 400 -35.67 -21.55 44.34
CA GLY A 400 -36.65 -22.42 43.70
C GLY A 400 -38.05 -22.16 44.31
N PRO A 401 -39.16 -22.30 43.52
CA PRO A 401 -40.50 -22.05 44.01
C PRO A 401 -40.87 -23.06 45.08
N HIS A 402 -41.31 -22.56 46.23
CA HIS A 402 -42.07 -23.32 47.21
C HIS A 402 -43.53 -23.43 46.79
#